data_e23a7116475cb15598a18a871dec4063
#
_entry.id   e23a7116475cb15598a18a871dec4063
#
_cell.length_a   1.000
_cell.length_b   1.000
_cell.length_c   1.000
_cell.angle_alpha   90.00
_cell.angle_beta   90.00
_cell.angle_gamma   90.00
#
_symmetry.space_group_name_H-M   'P 1'
#
loop_
_entity.id
_entity.type
_entity.pdbx_description
1 polymer ?
#
loop_
_entity_poly.entity_id
_entity_poly.type
_entity_poly.pdbx_seq_one_letter_code
_entity_poly.pdbx_strand_id
1 'polypeptide(L)'
;MPPHDCLAEPITRVVNFYETLSRESLGRLGEVYAASARFKDPFNEVVGTGPITRIFEAMFEQLDAPRFHVLEAVGDARRACLVWVFDFRNPRLDGGRPQQIRGASWLEFDDQGRVSLHRDYWDAAEELYEKLPMVGALMRWLKRRIAH
;
A
#
# COMPACT_ATOMS: atom_id res chain seq x y z
N MET A 1 8.77 -2.72 -15.23
CA MET A 1 9.74 -2.61 -14.13
C MET A 1 11.09 -3.05 -14.63
N PRO A 2 12.17 -2.33 -14.32
CA PRO A 2 13.49 -2.83 -14.66
C PRO A 2 13.71 -4.22 -14.02
N PRO A 3 14.54 -5.07 -14.61
CA PRO A 3 14.78 -6.40 -14.06
C PRO A 3 15.24 -6.30 -12.60
N HIS A 4 14.68 -7.15 -11.75
CA HIS A 4 14.94 -7.19 -10.31
C HIS A 4 16.42 -7.52 -9.96
N ASP A 5 17.24 -7.81 -10.94
CA ASP A 5 18.61 -8.29 -10.77
C ASP A 5 19.59 -7.29 -10.13
N CYS A 6 19.15 -6.02 -9.97
CA CYS A 6 19.97 -4.96 -9.38
C CYS A 6 19.42 -4.44 -8.03
N LEU A 7 18.31 -4.98 -7.55
CA LEU A 7 17.73 -4.54 -6.28
C LEU A 7 18.34 -5.28 -5.09
N ALA A 8 18.49 -4.58 -3.95
CA ALA A 8 18.88 -5.22 -2.71
C ALA A 8 17.86 -6.30 -2.31
N GLU A 9 18.31 -7.39 -1.72
CA GLU A 9 17.48 -8.55 -1.40
C GLU A 9 16.23 -8.20 -0.55
N PRO A 10 16.31 -7.33 0.49
CA PRO A 10 15.11 -6.94 1.22
C PRO A 10 14.05 -6.27 0.36
N ILE A 11 14.45 -5.46 -0.61
CA ILE A 11 13.52 -4.80 -1.55
C ILE A 11 12.81 -5.84 -2.41
N THR A 12 13.57 -6.77 -2.99
CA THR A 12 13.02 -7.85 -3.82
C THR A 12 12.00 -8.68 -3.04
N ARG A 13 12.29 -8.99 -1.79
CA ARG A 13 11.39 -9.76 -0.92
C ARG A 13 10.07 -9.04 -0.69
N VAL A 14 10.10 -7.75 -0.38
CA VAL A 14 8.89 -6.94 -0.17
C VAL A 14 8.07 -6.80 -1.46
N VAL A 15 8.73 -6.51 -2.58
CA VAL A 15 8.07 -6.40 -3.89
C VAL A 15 7.34 -7.70 -4.22
N ASN A 16 8.01 -8.84 -4.09
CA ASN A 16 7.40 -10.15 -4.34
C ASN A 16 6.22 -10.42 -3.41
N PHE A 17 6.34 -10.07 -2.14
CA PHE A 17 5.27 -10.24 -1.16
C PHE A 17 4.02 -9.46 -1.57
N TYR A 18 4.17 -8.19 -1.97
CA TYR A 18 3.04 -7.36 -2.39
C TYR A 18 2.44 -7.79 -3.72
N GLU A 19 3.26 -8.13 -4.70
CA GLU A 19 2.76 -8.54 -6.03
C GLU A 19 2.09 -9.91 -6.00
N THR A 20 2.39 -10.74 -5.02
CA THR A 20 1.79 -12.07 -4.84
C THR A 20 0.90 -12.18 -3.60
N LEU A 21 0.48 -11.04 -3.05
CA LEU A 21 -0.29 -10.98 -1.82
C LEU A 21 -1.62 -11.74 -1.97
N SER A 22 -1.90 -12.62 -1.00
CA SER A 22 -3.13 -13.41 -0.91
C SER A 22 -3.49 -13.62 0.57
N ARG A 23 -4.70 -14.12 0.83
CA ARG A 23 -5.11 -14.48 2.20
C ARG A 23 -4.14 -15.49 2.81
N GLU A 24 -3.69 -16.46 2.03
CA GLU A 24 -2.78 -17.51 2.46
C GLU A 24 -1.39 -16.96 2.76
N SER A 25 -0.89 -16.03 1.94
CA SER A 25 0.45 -15.45 2.13
C SER A 25 0.54 -14.56 3.39
N LEU A 26 -0.58 -14.11 3.94
CA LEU A 26 -0.58 -13.35 5.20
C LEU A 26 -0.01 -14.15 6.37
N GLY A 27 -0.09 -15.45 6.35
CA GLY A 27 0.56 -16.32 7.34
C GLY A 27 2.08 -16.21 7.36
N ARG A 28 2.69 -15.68 6.29
CA ARG A 28 4.14 -15.48 6.15
C ARG A 28 4.56 -14.02 6.29
N LEU A 29 3.67 -13.13 6.74
CA LEU A 29 3.96 -11.72 6.92
C LEU A 29 5.17 -11.48 7.84
N GLY A 30 5.36 -12.32 8.86
CA GLY A 30 6.52 -12.26 9.76
C GLY A 30 7.87 -12.57 9.11
N GLU A 31 7.89 -13.12 7.90
CA GLU A 31 9.13 -13.28 7.12
C GLU A 31 9.56 -11.96 6.47
N VAL A 32 8.62 -11.04 6.24
CA VAL A 32 8.84 -9.76 5.56
C VAL A 32 8.89 -8.60 6.55
N TYR A 33 8.06 -8.62 7.58
CA TYR A 33 7.98 -7.57 8.60
C TYR A 33 8.63 -8.00 9.91
N ALA A 34 9.37 -7.08 10.53
CA ALA A 34 9.90 -7.27 11.89
C ALA A 34 8.74 -7.38 12.88
N ALA A 35 8.96 -8.09 13.99
CA ALA A 35 7.93 -8.30 15.02
C ALA A 35 7.38 -6.99 15.60
N SER A 36 8.19 -5.94 15.66
CA SER A 36 7.81 -4.61 16.14
C SER A 36 7.67 -3.58 15.03
N ALA A 37 7.42 -4.02 13.79
CA ALA A 37 7.28 -3.14 12.65
C ALA A 37 6.18 -2.10 12.86
N ARG A 38 6.43 -0.88 12.40
CA ARG A 38 5.44 0.19 12.36
C ARG A 38 4.85 0.29 10.98
N PHE A 39 3.54 0.44 10.92
CA PHE A 39 2.80 0.60 9.67
C PHE A 39 1.90 1.82 9.78
N LYS A 40 1.95 2.67 8.76
CA LYS A 40 1.05 3.82 8.66
C LYS A 40 0.56 4.00 7.23
N ASP A 41 -0.74 4.19 7.08
CA ASP A 41 -1.39 4.63 5.84
C ASP A 41 -2.34 5.80 6.17
N PRO A 42 -3.12 6.35 5.19
CA PRO A 42 -4.03 7.46 5.47
C PRO A 42 -5.11 7.16 6.52
N PHE A 43 -5.39 5.90 6.83
CA PHE A 43 -6.46 5.50 7.74
C PHE A 43 -5.98 4.77 8.98
N ASN A 44 -4.79 4.20 8.96
CA ASN A 44 -4.28 3.30 10.00
C ASN A 44 -2.89 3.72 10.47
N GLU A 45 -2.64 3.49 11.76
CA GLU A 45 -1.30 3.58 12.35
C GLU A 45 -1.20 2.52 13.44
N VAL A 46 -0.39 1.51 13.20
CA VAL A 46 -0.28 0.33 14.06
C VAL A 46 1.16 -0.11 14.25
N VAL A 47 1.39 -0.92 15.27
CA VAL A 47 2.70 -1.52 15.57
C VAL A 47 2.51 -3.02 15.75
N GLY A 48 3.36 -3.80 15.10
CA GLY A 48 3.41 -5.26 15.23
C GLY A 48 2.77 -6.00 14.06
N THR A 49 3.23 -7.22 13.85
CA THR A 49 2.77 -8.07 12.75
C THR A 49 1.31 -8.47 12.86
N GLY A 50 0.79 -8.66 14.08
CA GLY A 50 -0.63 -8.99 14.29
C GLY A 50 -1.57 -7.90 13.79
N PRO A 51 -1.43 -6.64 14.27
CA PRO A 51 -2.22 -5.52 13.76
C PRO A 51 -2.06 -5.27 12.26
N ILE A 52 -0.84 -5.39 11.71
CA ILE A 52 -0.60 -5.26 10.27
C ILE A 52 -1.36 -6.33 9.49
N THR A 53 -1.28 -7.58 9.94
CA THR A 53 -2.02 -8.69 9.31
C THR A 53 -3.52 -8.41 9.28
N ARG A 54 -4.09 -7.87 10.37
CA ARG A 54 -5.51 -7.54 10.42
C ARG A 54 -5.92 -6.47 9.41
N ILE A 55 -5.04 -5.50 9.12
CA ILE A 55 -5.31 -4.49 8.08
C ILE A 55 -5.48 -5.16 6.72
N PHE A 56 -4.58 -6.08 6.37
CA PHE A 56 -4.67 -6.81 5.10
C PHE A 56 -5.84 -7.79 5.07
N GLU A 57 -6.14 -8.46 6.17
CA GLU A 57 -7.33 -9.32 6.26
C GLU A 57 -8.60 -8.52 5.99
N ALA A 58 -8.75 -7.34 6.61
CA ALA A 58 -9.88 -6.44 6.38
C ALA A 58 -9.95 -6.00 4.91
N MET A 59 -8.83 -5.74 4.27
CA MET A 59 -8.77 -5.42 2.85
C MET A 59 -9.36 -6.54 2.00
N PHE A 60 -8.96 -7.79 2.25
CA PHE A 60 -9.49 -8.95 1.52
C PHE A 60 -10.97 -9.21 1.81
N GLU A 61 -11.46 -8.86 2.99
CA GLU A 61 -12.87 -8.99 3.35
C GLU A 61 -13.75 -7.95 2.66
N GLN A 62 -13.24 -6.72 2.54
CA GLN A 62 -14.02 -5.57 2.07
C GLN A 62 -13.93 -5.32 0.57
N LEU A 63 -12.86 -5.77 -0.07
CA LEU A 63 -12.58 -5.49 -1.47
C LEU A 63 -12.58 -6.76 -2.30
N ASP A 64 -13.04 -6.63 -3.55
CA ASP A 64 -12.98 -7.70 -4.53
C ASP A 64 -11.73 -7.56 -5.39
N ALA A 65 -11.02 -8.68 -5.59
CA ALA A 65 -9.83 -8.79 -6.41
C ALA A 65 -8.76 -7.71 -6.13
N PRO A 66 -8.40 -7.45 -4.84
CA PRO A 66 -7.35 -6.49 -4.53
C PRO A 66 -6.00 -6.98 -5.04
N ARG A 67 -5.27 -6.10 -5.75
CA ARG A 67 -3.98 -6.47 -6.34
C ARG A 67 -3.05 -5.27 -6.41
N PHE A 68 -1.82 -5.46 -5.96
CA PHE A 68 -0.74 -4.49 -6.06
C PHE A 68 0.15 -4.78 -7.27
N HIS A 69 0.53 -3.71 -7.97
CA HIS A 69 1.56 -3.73 -9.00
C HIS A 69 2.62 -2.70 -8.63
N VAL A 70 3.86 -3.14 -8.46
CA VAL A 70 4.98 -2.24 -8.18
C VAL A 70 5.54 -1.75 -9.51
N LEU A 71 5.45 -0.43 -9.73
CA LEU A 71 5.92 0.20 -10.95
C LEU A 71 7.40 0.52 -10.89
N GLU A 72 7.87 0.98 -9.73
CA GLU A 72 9.27 1.34 -9.50
C GLU A 72 9.66 0.99 -8.08
N ALA A 73 10.92 0.60 -7.91
CA ALA A 73 11.53 0.37 -6.60
C ALA A 73 12.94 0.95 -6.61
N VAL A 74 13.25 1.78 -5.62
CA VAL A 74 14.58 2.38 -5.45
C VAL A 74 14.99 2.28 -3.99
N GLY A 75 16.27 2.11 -3.75
CA GLY A 75 16.81 2.06 -2.39
C GLY A 75 17.98 1.11 -2.25
N ASP A 76 18.24 0.74 -1.00
CA ASP A 76 19.34 -0.14 -0.62
C ASP A 76 18.86 -1.15 0.44
N ALA A 77 19.80 -1.83 1.12
CA ALA A 77 19.45 -2.81 2.15
C ALA A 77 18.88 -2.19 3.43
N ARG A 78 18.91 -0.87 3.57
CA ARG A 78 18.46 -0.14 4.76
C ARG A 78 17.11 0.54 4.57
N ARG A 79 16.82 1.04 3.37
CA ARG A 79 15.58 1.77 3.09
C ARG A 79 15.26 1.76 1.60
N ALA A 80 13.97 1.87 1.32
CA ALA A 80 13.49 1.86 -0.04
C ALA A 80 12.25 2.72 -0.21
N CYS A 81 12.00 3.13 -1.44
CA CYS A 81 10.74 3.69 -1.87
C CYS A 81 10.17 2.82 -2.99
N LEU A 82 8.92 2.42 -2.83
CA LEU A 82 8.18 1.69 -3.87
C LEU A 82 7.10 2.61 -4.42
N VAL A 83 7.00 2.71 -5.74
CA VAL A 83 5.87 3.35 -6.42
C VAL A 83 4.97 2.24 -6.95
N TRP A 84 3.69 2.29 -6.62
CA TRP A 84 2.77 1.21 -6.94
C TRP A 84 1.41 1.72 -7.41
N VAL A 85 0.67 0.83 -8.04
CA VAL A 85 -0.76 0.96 -8.28
C VAL A 85 -1.48 -0.18 -7.57
N PHE A 86 -2.66 0.11 -7.05
CA PHE A 86 -3.52 -0.83 -6.37
C PHE A 86 -4.85 -0.91 -7.09
N ASP A 87 -5.14 -2.06 -7.66
CA ASP A 87 -6.39 -2.35 -8.36
C ASP A 87 -7.34 -3.10 -7.43
N PHE A 88 -8.61 -2.68 -7.42
CA PHE A 88 -9.63 -3.35 -6.62
C PHE A 88 -11.03 -3.03 -7.11
N ARG A 89 -12.02 -3.74 -6.58
CA ARG A 89 -13.44 -3.41 -6.70
C ARG A 89 -14.03 -3.34 -5.32
N ASN A 90 -14.95 -2.40 -5.12
CA ASN A 90 -15.73 -2.32 -3.90
C ASN A 90 -17.20 -2.14 -4.27
N PRO A 91 -18.09 -3.10 -3.90
CA PRO A 91 -19.52 -3.00 -4.26
C PRO A 91 -20.21 -1.72 -3.76
N ARG A 92 -19.63 -1.10 -2.73
CA ARG A 92 -20.16 0.15 -2.13
C ARG A 92 -19.59 1.42 -2.78
N LEU A 93 -18.67 1.27 -3.74
CA LEU A 93 -17.99 2.38 -4.38
C LEU A 93 -18.18 2.28 -5.89
N ASP A 94 -18.72 3.34 -6.50
CA ASP A 94 -18.89 3.48 -7.95
C ASP A 94 -19.58 2.28 -8.62
N GLY A 95 -20.58 1.69 -7.94
CA GLY A 95 -21.35 0.55 -8.46
C GLY A 95 -20.53 -0.73 -8.64
N GLY A 96 -19.41 -0.88 -7.92
CA GLY A 96 -18.54 -2.06 -8.03
C GLY A 96 -17.63 -2.06 -9.25
N ARG A 97 -17.48 -0.94 -9.93
CA ARG A 97 -16.56 -0.81 -11.07
C ARG A 97 -15.11 -0.94 -10.63
N PRO A 98 -14.20 -1.39 -11.54
CA PRO A 98 -12.78 -1.42 -11.24
C PRO A 98 -12.26 -0.05 -10.79
N GLN A 99 -11.51 -0.05 -9.70
CA GLN A 99 -10.86 1.14 -9.13
C GLN A 99 -9.36 0.95 -9.15
N GLN A 100 -8.63 2.06 -9.24
CA GLN A 100 -7.18 2.07 -9.15
C GLN A 100 -6.72 3.23 -8.26
N ILE A 101 -5.83 2.93 -7.31
CA ILE A 101 -5.17 3.90 -6.46
C ILE A 101 -3.68 3.89 -6.78
N ARG A 102 -3.08 5.07 -6.92
CA ARG A 102 -1.63 5.23 -7.05
C ARG A 102 -1.06 5.70 -5.72
N GLY A 103 0.09 5.17 -5.38
CA GLY A 103 0.77 5.57 -4.17
C GLY A 103 2.23 5.20 -4.17
N ALA A 104 2.87 5.54 -3.05
CA ALA A 104 4.25 5.18 -2.78
C ALA A 104 4.36 4.71 -1.33
N SER A 105 5.28 3.80 -1.07
CA SER A 105 5.60 3.35 0.26
C SER A 105 7.05 3.69 0.58
N TRP A 106 7.25 4.30 1.73
CA TRP A 106 8.57 4.43 2.32
C TRP A 106 8.81 3.25 3.26
N LEU A 107 9.93 2.56 3.08
CA LEU A 107 10.30 1.38 3.86
C LEU A 107 11.65 1.59 4.52
N GLU A 108 11.76 1.15 5.79
CA GLU A 108 13.05 0.98 6.47
C GLU A 108 13.18 -0.48 6.88
N PHE A 109 14.38 -1.02 6.76
CA PHE A 109 14.69 -2.42 7.07
C PHE A 109 15.58 -2.51 8.30
N ASP A 110 15.38 -3.55 9.10
CA ASP A 110 16.26 -3.88 10.21
C ASP A 110 17.52 -4.64 9.73
N ASP A 111 18.38 -5.04 10.68
CA ASP A 111 19.63 -5.75 10.37
C ASP A 111 19.40 -7.14 9.76
N GLN A 112 18.18 -7.68 9.87
CA GLN A 112 17.81 -8.97 9.28
C GLN A 112 17.10 -8.81 7.93
N GLY A 113 17.00 -7.59 7.43
CA GLY A 113 16.34 -7.30 6.16
C GLY A 113 14.81 -7.33 6.22
N ARG A 114 14.22 -7.29 7.43
CA ARG A 114 12.78 -7.20 7.60
C ARG A 114 12.35 -5.75 7.72
N VAL A 115 11.14 -5.45 7.25
CA VAL A 115 10.57 -4.10 7.34
C VAL A 115 10.36 -3.74 8.80
N SER A 116 11.01 -2.68 9.24
CA SER A 116 10.84 -2.08 10.58
C SER A 116 9.90 -0.88 10.56
N LEU A 117 9.81 -0.19 9.43
CA LEU A 117 8.89 0.92 9.20
C LEU A 117 8.32 0.82 7.79
N HIS A 118 7.00 0.92 7.67
CA HIS A 118 6.27 1.01 6.41
C HIS A 118 5.30 2.17 6.49
N ARG A 119 5.47 3.16 5.63
CA ARG A 119 4.55 4.27 5.53
C ARG A 119 4.08 4.45 4.11
N ASP A 120 2.76 4.36 3.91
CA ASP A 120 2.11 4.61 2.64
C ASP A 120 1.77 6.09 2.47
N TYR A 121 2.06 6.60 1.28
CA TYR A 121 1.71 7.96 0.86
C TYR A 121 0.83 7.86 -0.38
N TRP A 122 -0.44 8.18 -0.23
CA TRP A 122 -1.34 8.34 -1.35
C TRP A 122 -2.42 9.36 -1.00
N ASP A 123 -2.93 10.03 -2.02
CA ASP A 123 -3.91 11.09 -1.82
C ASP A 123 -5.31 10.50 -1.75
N ALA A 124 -5.80 10.29 -0.53
CA ALA A 124 -7.14 9.76 -0.29
C ALA A 124 -8.23 10.67 -0.85
N ALA A 125 -8.01 11.98 -0.86
CA ALA A 125 -8.96 12.93 -1.44
C ALA A 125 -9.07 12.76 -2.95
N GLU A 126 -7.95 12.68 -3.66
CA GLU A 126 -7.93 12.49 -5.11
C GLU A 126 -8.34 11.09 -5.53
N GLU A 127 -7.76 10.08 -4.88
CA GLU A 127 -7.91 8.69 -5.31
C GLU A 127 -9.20 8.03 -4.86
N LEU A 128 -9.82 8.51 -3.78
CA LEU A 128 -11.00 7.90 -3.19
C LEU A 128 -12.16 8.88 -3.03
N TYR A 129 -11.97 9.97 -2.29
CA TYR A 129 -13.07 10.85 -1.91
C TYR A 129 -13.67 11.63 -3.09
N GLU A 130 -12.87 12.00 -4.08
CA GLU A 130 -13.36 12.65 -5.30
C GLU A 130 -14.28 11.77 -6.14
N LYS A 131 -14.23 10.45 -5.94
CA LYS A 131 -15.07 9.47 -6.62
C LYS A 131 -16.44 9.32 -5.98
N LEU A 132 -16.62 9.88 -4.77
CA LEU A 132 -17.92 9.89 -4.08
C LEU A 132 -18.73 11.11 -4.55
N PRO A 133 -20.05 10.96 -4.89
CA PRO A 133 -20.81 12.00 -5.56
C PRO A 133 -20.82 13.36 -4.84
N MET A 134 -21.09 13.41 -3.54
CA MET A 134 -21.17 14.67 -2.78
C MET A 134 -19.81 15.09 -2.23
N VAL A 135 -19.08 14.17 -1.62
CA VAL A 135 -17.76 14.42 -1.05
C VAL A 135 -16.76 14.75 -2.15
N GLY A 136 -16.84 14.05 -3.29
CA GLY A 136 -16.00 14.32 -4.46
C GLY A 136 -16.18 15.74 -4.99
N ALA A 137 -17.43 16.22 -5.09
CA ALA A 137 -17.73 17.60 -5.52
C ALA A 137 -17.11 18.62 -4.55
N LEU A 138 -17.25 18.41 -3.24
CA LEU A 138 -16.65 19.26 -2.21
C LEU A 138 -15.12 19.29 -2.32
N MET A 139 -14.49 18.13 -2.48
CA MET A 139 -13.04 18.01 -2.60
C MET A 139 -12.51 18.71 -3.86
N ARG A 140 -13.18 18.55 -4.99
CA ARG A 140 -12.82 19.26 -6.24
C ARG A 140 -12.98 20.78 -6.08
N TRP A 141 -14.02 21.24 -5.39
CA TRP A 141 -14.20 22.65 -5.11
C TRP A 141 -13.09 23.21 -4.23
N LEU A 142 -12.70 22.52 -3.15
CA LEU A 142 -11.61 22.90 -2.27
C LEU A 142 -10.28 22.97 -3.03
N LYS A 143 -9.97 21.97 -3.85
CA LYS A 143 -8.74 21.95 -4.66
C LYS A 143 -8.68 23.17 -5.57
N ARG A 144 -9.78 23.55 -6.24
CA ARG A 144 -9.82 24.74 -7.08
C ARG A 144 -9.61 26.04 -6.32
N ARG A 145 -10.01 26.09 -5.05
CA ARG A 145 -9.84 27.28 -4.19
C ARG A 145 -8.41 27.43 -3.67
N ILE A 146 -7.71 26.35 -3.48
CA ILE A 146 -6.36 26.33 -2.90
C ILE A 146 -5.28 26.36 -3.98
N ALA A 147 -5.54 25.79 -5.15
CA ALA A 147 -4.60 25.77 -6.26
C ALA A 147 -4.43 27.18 -6.85
N HIS A 148 -3.21 27.72 -6.77
CA HIS A 148 -2.78 28.97 -7.39
C HIS A 148 -1.60 28.70 -8.31
#